data_f885432a6161b734e152e069095157d9
#
_entry.id   f885432a6161b734e152e069095157d9
#
_cell.length_a   1.000
_cell.length_b   1.000
_cell.length_c   1.000
_cell.angle_alpha   90.00
_cell.angle_beta   90.00
_cell.angle_gamma   90.00
#
_symmetry.space_group_name_H-M   'P 1'
#
loop_
_entity.id
_entity.type
_entity.pdbx_description
1 polymer ?
#
loop_
_entity_poly.entity_id
_entity_poly.type
_entity_poly.pdbx_seq_one_letter_code
_entity_poly.pdbx_strand_id
1 'polypeptide(L)'
;MWSQRSCDYCVGIPINIASYALLTHMIANVVNMVPSELIGSFGDCHVYINHIDGAIEQLSREGHENLPILKISGEHKSIDDFKFEDFKIIGYNSDSKIKFPLNVG
;
A
#
# COMPACT_ATOMS: atom_id res chain seq x y z
N MET A 1 9.69 -8.69 5.06
CA MET A 1 10.49 -7.82 4.17
C MET A 1 10.27 -8.22 2.72
N TRP A 2 10.19 -7.25 1.82
CA TRP A 2 10.22 -7.52 0.38
C TRP A 2 11.28 -6.66 -0.31
N SER A 3 11.80 -7.15 -1.43
CA SER A 3 12.76 -6.44 -2.26
C SER A 3 12.13 -6.15 -3.61
N GLN A 4 12.26 -4.92 -4.08
CA GLN A 4 11.69 -4.48 -5.35
C GLN A 4 12.79 -3.86 -6.21
N ARG A 5 13.01 -4.44 -7.38
CA ARG A 5 14.09 -4.02 -8.28
C ARG A 5 13.85 -2.64 -8.88
N SER A 6 12.64 -2.38 -9.31
CA SER A 6 12.26 -1.15 -10.01
C SER A 6 11.01 -0.56 -9.38
N CYS A 7 11.07 0.72 -9.04
CA CYS A 7 10.08 1.38 -8.21
C CYS A 7 9.66 2.71 -8.82
N ASP A 8 8.47 2.75 -9.39
CA ASP A 8 7.81 4.00 -9.77
C ASP A 8 7.26 4.66 -8.51
N TYR A 9 7.89 5.74 -8.08
CA TYR A 9 7.62 6.35 -6.79
C TYR A 9 6.19 6.89 -6.66
N CYS A 10 5.70 7.60 -7.67
CA CYS A 10 4.42 8.33 -7.54
C CYS A 10 3.19 7.43 -7.71
N VAL A 11 3.24 6.46 -8.62
CA VAL A 11 2.09 5.58 -8.93
C VAL A 11 2.29 4.18 -8.36
N GLY A 12 3.46 3.58 -8.59
CA GLY A 12 3.71 2.19 -8.24
C GLY A 12 3.86 1.94 -6.75
N ILE A 13 4.73 2.67 -6.09
CA ILE A 13 5.09 2.44 -4.67
C ILE A 13 3.88 2.47 -3.73
N PRO A 14 2.97 3.46 -3.77
CA PRO A 14 1.82 3.47 -2.86
C PRO A 14 0.96 2.22 -2.99
N ILE A 15 0.72 1.76 -4.22
CA ILE A 15 -0.06 0.55 -4.49
C ILE A 15 0.71 -0.69 -4.03
N ASN A 16 2.02 -0.74 -4.28
CA ASN A 16 2.85 -1.87 -3.86
C ASN A 16 2.89 -1.99 -2.33
N ILE A 17 3.04 -0.89 -1.60
CA ILE A 17 2.99 -0.88 -0.14
C ILE A 17 1.64 -1.42 0.36
N ALA A 18 0.54 -0.92 -0.18
CA ALA A 18 -0.80 -1.37 0.22
C ALA A 18 -1.00 -2.87 -0.05
N SER A 19 -0.54 -3.36 -1.20
CA SER A 19 -0.66 -4.78 -1.57
C SER A 19 0.15 -5.69 -0.65
N TYR A 20 1.39 -5.34 -0.34
CA TYR A 20 2.23 -6.15 0.56
C TYR A 20 1.80 -6.03 2.02
N ALA A 21 1.26 -4.89 2.44
CA ALA A 21 0.64 -4.75 3.75
C ALA A 21 -0.58 -5.66 3.89
N LEU A 22 -1.44 -5.70 2.89
CA LEU A 22 -2.59 -6.61 2.86
C LEU A 22 -2.13 -8.07 2.94
N LEU A 23 -1.15 -8.46 2.15
CA LEU A 23 -0.60 -9.83 2.16
C LEU A 23 -0.04 -10.19 3.54
N THR A 24 0.67 -9.27 4.19
CA THR A 24 1.21 -9.47 5.54
C THR A 24 0.09 -9.75 6.54
N HIS A 25 -1.00 -8.99 6.49
CA HIS A 25 -2.17 -9.22 7.33
C HIS A 25 -2.86 -10.55 7.03
N MET A 26 -2.97 -10.92 5.77
CA MET A 26 -3.57 -12.20 5.36
C MET A 26 -2.77 -13.38 5.91
N ILE A 27 -1.46 -13.37 5.72
CA ILE A 27 -0.58 -14.44 6.23
C ILE A 27 -0.65 -14.50 7.75
N ALA A 28 -0.59 -13.37 8.44
CA ALA A 28 -0.70 -13.33 9.90
C ALA A 28 -2.02 -13.92 10.39
N ASN A 29 -3.12 -13.66 9.71
CA ASN A 29 -4.43 -14.26 10.02
C ASN A 29 -4.39 -15.78 9.89
N VAL A 30 -3.82 -16.31 8.81
CA VAL A 30 -3.75 -17.76 8.55
C VAL A 30 -2.90 -18.48 9.60
N VAL A 31 -1.79 -17.90 10.01
CA VAL A 31 -0.85 -18.52 10.97
C VAL A 31 -1.09 -18.11 12.42
N ASN A 32 -2.15 -17.38 12.68
CA ASN A 32 -2.52 -16.89 14.02
C ASN A 32 -1.42 -16.06 14.68
N MET A 33 -0.86 -15.13 13.92
CA MET A 33 0.16 -14.18 14.39
C MET A 33 -0.36 -12.75 14.26
N VAL A 34 0.28 -11.84 14.96
CA VAL A 34 0.00 -10.41 14.85
C VAL A 34 0.99 -9.78 13.86
N PRO A 35 0.52 -9.08 12.83
CA PRO A 35 1.43 -8.37 11.94
C PRO A 35 2.16 -7.28 12.72
N SER A 36 3.46 -7.16 12.54
CA SER A 36 4.31 -6.19 13.25
C SER A 36 4.72 -5.05 12.32
N GLU A 37 5.61 -5.32 11.40
CA GLU A 37 6.13 -4.30 10.50
C GLU A 37 6.30 -4.84 9.09
N LEU A 38 6.26 -3.94 8.13
CA LEU A 38 6.51 -4.22 6.72
C LEU A 38 7.75 -3.44 6.29
N ILE A 39 8.80 -4.15 5.89
CA ILE A 39 10.06 -3.56 5.47
C ILE A 39 10.21 -3.73 3.97
N GLY A 40 10.31 -2.61 3.24
CA GLY A 40 10.57 -2.61 1.81
C GLY A 40 12.00 -2.18 1.50
N SER A 41 12.68 -2.93 0.65
CA SER A 41 13.99 -2.58 0.11
C SER A 41 13.84 -2.29 -1.38
N PHE A 42 14.12 -1.04 -1.76
CA PHE A 42 13.90 -0.56 -3.12
C PHE A 42 15.23 -0.40 -3.85
N GLY A 43 15.32 -0.95 -5.04
CA GLY A 43 16.50 -0.81 -5.90
C GLY A 43 16.45 0.50 -6.70
N ASP A 44 16.16 0.42 -7.98
CA ASP A 44 15.98 1.60 -8.84
C ASP A 44 14.65 2.28 -8.53
N CYS A 45 14.70 3.24 -7.61
CA CYS A 45 13.54 4.05 -7.24
C CYS A 45 13.59 5.37 -8.00
N HIS A 46 12.58 5.65 -8.81
CA HIS A 46 12.59 6.77 -9.74
C HIS A 46 11.28 7.55 -9.73
N VAL A 47 11.38 8.83 -10.08
CA VAL A 47 10.25 9.72 -10.31
C VAL A 47 10.28 10.14 -11.78
N TYR A 48 9.21 9.88 -12.50
CA TYR A 48 9.11 10.34 -13.90
C TYR A 48 9.02 11.86 -13.97
N ILE A 49 9.59 12.44 -15.03
CA ILE A 49 9.64 13.91 -15.20
C ILE A 49 8.22 14.50 -15.22
N ASN A 50 7.27 13.84 -15.87
CA ASN A 50 5.87 14.30 -15.91
C ASN A 50 5.10 14.04 -14.60
N HIS A 51 5.74 13.51 -13.57
CA HIS A 51 5.18 13.35 -12.22
C HIS A 51 5.67 14.41 -11.23
N ILE A 52 6.65 15.21 -11.59
CA ILE A 52 7.32 16.14 -10.65
C ILE A 52 6.33 17.14 -10.05
N ASP A 53 5.50 17.77 -10.88
CA ASP A 53 4.53 18.76 -10.38
C ASP A 53 3.52 18.13 -9.42
N GLY A 54 3.01 16.94 -9.74
CA GLY A 54 2.11 16.20 -8.85
C GLY A 54 2.79 15.78 -7.54
N ALA A 55 4.06 15.40 -7.60
CA ALA A 55 4.83 15.04 -6.41
C ALA A 55 5.04 16.26 -5.50
N ILE A 56 5.34 17.42 -6.07
CA ILE A 56 5.47 18.68 -5.31
C ILE A 56 4.13 19.03 -4.65
N GLU A 57 3.03 18.93 -5.36
CA GLU A 57 1.69 19.14 -4.80
C GLU A 57 1.43 18.19 -3.63
N GLN A 58 1.75 16.92 -3.77
CA GLN A 58 1.59 15.93 -2.70
C GLN A 58 2.43 16.27 -1.47
N LEU A 59 3.68 16.69 -1.68
CA LEU A 59 4.58 17.11 -0.59
C LEU A 59 4.09 18.35 0.17
N SER A 60 3.26 19.18 -0.47
CA SER A 60 2.69 20.36 0.18
C SER A 60 1.54 20.04 1.14
N ARG A 61 1.03 18.81 1.10
CA ARG A 61 -0.09 18.36 1.94
C ARG A 61 0.41 17.85 3.28
N GLU A 62 -0.40 18.07 4.32
CA GLU A 62 -0.14 17.47 5.63
C GLU A 62 -0.67 16.04 5.66
N GLY A 63 0.07 15.16 6.32
CA GLY A 63 -0.39 13.79 6.55
C GLY A 63 -1.54 13.74 7.55
N HIS A 64 -2.36 12.71 7.46
CA HIS A 64 -3.43 12.47 8.41
C HIS A 64 -2.87 11.86 9.70
N GLU A 65 -3.31 12.36 10.85
CA GLU A 65 -2.87 11.86 12.16
C GLU A 65 -3.38 10.44 12.44
N ASN A 66 -4.62 10.17 12.00
CA ASN A 66 -5.25 8.88 12.22
C ASN A 66 -5.01 7.97 11.02
N LEU A 67 -4.32 6.85 11.26
CA LEU A 67 -4.08 5.84 10.25
C LEU A 67 -5.29 4.92 10.11
N PRO A 68 -5.62 4.47 8.89
CA PRO A 68 -6.66 3.49 8.68
C PRO A 68 -6.30 2.14 9.29
N ILE A 69 -7.31 1.38 9.66
CA ILE A 69 -7.17 0.03 10.20
C ILE A 69 -7.79 -0.96 9.22
N LEU A 70 -7.05 -2.01 8.91
CA LEU A 70 -7.59 -3.14 8.16
C LEU A 70 -8.21 -4.13 9.14
N LYS A 71 -9.49 -4.46 8.93
CA LYS A 71 -10.20 -5.47 9.68
C LYS A 71 -10.50 -6.66 8.78
N ILE A 72 -10.08 -7.85 9.21
CA ILE A 72 -10.35 -9.10 8.52
C ILE A 72 -11.38 -9.88 9.32
N SER A 73 -12.50 -10.25 8.69
CA SER A 73 -13.58 -11.03 9.31
C SER A 73 -13.29 -12.52 9.23
N GLY A 74 -13.37 -13.19 10.37
CA GLY A 74 -13.27 -14.65 10.45
C GLY A 74 -11.85 -15.16 10.55
N GLU A 75 -11.76 -16.48 10.75
CA GLU A 75 -10.52 -17.24 10.76
C GLU A 75 -10.36 -17.97 9.43
N HIS A 76 -9.15 -17.94 8.90
CA HIS A 76 -8.83 -18.57 7.62
C HIS A 76 -7.69 -19.56 7.82
N LYS A 77 -7.81 -20.74 7.23
CA LYS A 77 -6.81 -21.82 7.33
C LYS A 77 -5.81 -21.81 6.18
N SER A 78 -6.19 -21.19 5.07
CA SER A 78 -5.38 -21.10 3.87
C SER A 78 -5.47 -19.70 3.28
N ILE A 79 -4.42 -19.28 2.58
CA ILE A 79 -4.39 -18.01 1.86
C ILE A 79 -5.47 -17.94 0.77
N ASP A 80 -5.93 -19.08 0.29
CA ASP A 80 -6.96 -19.18 -0.75
C ASP A 80 -8.40 -19.07 -0.22
N ASP A 81 -8.58 -19.06 1.09
CA ASP A 81 -9.90 -19.02 1.73
C ASP A 81 -10.49 -17.62 1.83
N PHE A 82 -9.69 -16.58 1.59
CA PHE A 82 -10.16 -15.19 1.71
C PHE A 82 -11.10 -14.81 0.58
N LYS A 83 -12.12 -14.02 0.94
CA LYS A 83 -13.04 -13.39 0.00
C LYS A 83 -12.92 -11.88 0.14
N PHE A 84 -13.27 -11.15 -0.90
CA PHE A 84 -13.24 -9.70 -0.88
C PHE A 84 -14.03 -9.10 0.28
N GLU A 85 -15.19 -9.70 0.60
CA GLU A 85 -16.06 -9.25 1.68
C GLU A 85 -15.48 -9.42 3.08
N ASP A 86 -14.44 -10.23 3.22
CA ASP A 86 -13.77 -10.45 4.51
C ASP A 86 -12.97 -9.23 4.97
N PHE A 87 -12.66 -8.31 4.06
CA PHE A 87 -11.81 -7.16 4.32
C PHE A 87 -12.62 -5.89 4.48
N LYS A 88 -12.27 -5.10 5.51
CA LYS A 88 -12.84 -3.78 5.73
C LYS A 88 -11.75 -2.81 6.16
N ILE A 89 -11.68 -1.65 5.51
CA ILE A 89 -10.78 -0.57 5.90
C ILE A 89 -11.60 0.45 6.70
N ILE A 90 -11.15 0.72 7.92
CA ILE A 90 -11.84 1.61 8.85
C ILE A 90 -11.03 2.88 9.03
N GLY A 91 -11.68 4.04 8.98
CA GLY A 91 -11.06 5.31 9.25
C GLY A 91 -10.14 5.82 8.13
N TYR A 92 -10.37 5.37 6.90
CA TYR A 92 -9.60 5.86 5.76
C TYR A 92 -10.14 7.21 5.28
N ASN A 93 -9.28 8.23 5.33
CA ASN A 93 -9.54 9.55 4.78
C ASN A 93 -8.44 9.88 3.78
N SER A 94 -8.82 10.42 2.63
CA SER A 94 -7.86 10.87 1.63
C SER A 94 -8.16 12.29 1.19
N ASP A 95 -7.12 13.01 0.81
CA ASP A 95 -7.27 14.29 0.14
C ASP A 95 -7.75 14.11 -1.30
N SER A 96 -7.99 15.21 -1.99
CA SER A 96 -8.41 15.19 -3.38
C SER A 96 -7.38 14.50 -4.26
N LYS A 97 -7.86 13.86 -5.32
CA LYS A 97 -7.02 13.11 -6.27
C LYS A 97 -5.98 14.01 -6.94
N ILE A 98 -4.75 13.52 -7.00
CA ILE A 98 -3.71 14.05 -7.88
C ILE A 98 -3.58 13.05 -9.05
N LYS A 99 -3.77 13.55 -10.27
CA LYS A 99 -3.68 12.70 -11.46
C LYS A 99 -2.23 12.64 -11.94
N PHE A 100 -1.65 11.44 -11.87
CA PHE A 100 -0.33 11.16 -12.45
C PHE A 100 -0.50 10.44 -13.79
N PRO A 101 0.09 10.93 -14.89
CA PRO A 101 0.07 10.20 -16.16
C PRO A 101 0.79 8.85 -16.02
N LEU A 102 0.23 7.82 -16.63
CA LEU A 102 0.90 6.52 -16.69
C LEU A 102 2.03 6.56 -17.71
N ASN A 103 3.19 6.08 -17.30
CA ASN A 103 4.34 5.94 -18.18
C ASN A 103 4.52 4.47 -18.52
N VAL A 104 4.63 4.21 -19.81
CA VAL A 104 4.85 2.88 -20.38
C VAL A 104 6.20 2.92 -21.10
N GLY A 105 7.14 2.14 -20.61
CA GLY A 105 8.44 2.19 -21.24
C GLY A 105 9.36 1.08 -20.86
#